data_22dac10e995ba43ebe2454ff7f17502e
#
_entry.id   22dac10e995ba43ebe2454ff7f17502e
#
_cell.length_a   1.000
_cell.length_b   1.000
_cell.length_c   1.000
_cell.angle_alpha   90.00
_cell.angle_beta   90.00
_cell.angle_gamma   90.00
#
_symmetry.space_group_name_H-M   'P 1'
#
loop_
_entity.id
_entity.type
_entity.pdbx_description
1 polymer ?
#
loop_
_entity_poly.entity_id
_entity_poly.type
_entity_poly.pdbx_seq_one_letter_code
_entity_poly.pdbx_strand_id
1 'polypeptide(L)' 'TAAKGAKHYEPGDLVEHKVFGRGQVVAVKPAAGDQIVEINFEKVGIKKTMANFAPLTKITAEE' A
#
# COMPACT_ATOMS: atom_id res chain seq x y z
N THR A 1 -9.72 -6.14 11.51
CA THR A 1 -10.01 -5.74 10.95
C THR A 1 -9.97 -5.57 9.63
N ALA A 2 -10.05 -6.26 8.88
CA ALA A 2 -9.86 -6.09 7.71
C ALA A 2 -10.66 -5.37 6.98
N ALA A 3 -10.33 -4.50 6.43
CA ALA A 3 -11.08 -3.75 5.61
C ALA A 3 -11.03 -4.28 4.26
N LYS A 4 -11.66 -5.36 4.01
CA LYS A 4 -11.62 -5.91 2.83
C LYS A 4 -12.11 -5.07 1.78
N GLY A 5 -11.50 -4.95 0.70
CA GLY A 5 -11.88 -4.14 -0.41
C GLY A 5 -11.58 -2.67 -0.23
N ALA A 6 -11.09 -2.26 0.90
CA ALA A 6 -10.81 -0.88 1.12
C ALA A 6 -9.54 -0.49 0.43
N LYS A 7 -9.51 0.72 -0.10
CA LYS A 7 -8.32 1.25 -0.71
C LYS A 7 -7.75 2.36 0.14
N HIS A 8 -7.81 2.18 1.43
CA HIS A 8 -7.33 3.17 2.36
C HIS A 8 -6.12 2.60 3.07
N TYR A 9 -4.99 3.28 2.94
CA TYR A 9 -3.74 2.81 3.51
C TYR A 9 -3.22 3.79 4.54
N GLU A 10 -2.43 3.29 5.47
CA GLU A 10 -1.84 4.10 6.51
C GLU A 10 -0.37 3.72 6.66
N PRO A 11 0.47 4.65 7.15
CA PRO A 11 1.87 4.31 7.39
C PRO A 11 1.97 3.12 8.33
N GLY A 12 2.84 2.21 8.00
CA GLY A 12 3.02 0.99 8.77
C GLY A 12 2.30 -0.21 8.23
N ASP A 13 1.35 -0.02 7.32
CA ASP A 13 0.64 -1.14 6.74
C ASP A 13 1.58 -1.99 5.90
N LEU A 14 1.37 -3.29 5.94
CA LEU A 14 2.10 -4.19 5.07
C LEU A 14 1.24 -4.48 3.85
N VAL A 15 1.85 -4.43 2.69
CA VAL A 15 1.14 -4.62 1.44
C VAL A 15 1.93 -5.49 0.50
N GLU A 16 1.25 -5.99 -0.52
CA GLU A 16 1.90 -6.74 -1.58
C GLU A 16 1.46 -6.16 -2.91
N HIS A 17 2.43 -5.84 -3.75
CA HIS A 17 2.17 -5.33 -5.09
C HIS A 17 2.37 -6.48 -6.07
N LYS A 18 1.51 -6.55 -7.08
CA LYS A 18 1.61 -7.64 -8.02
C LYS A 18 2.93 -7.69 -8.75
N VAL A 19 3.54 -6.55 -9.00
CA VAL A 19 4.79 -6.49 -9.74
C VAL A 19 5.98 -6.35 -8.82
N PHE A 20 5.89 -5.46 -7.84
CA PHE A 20 7.04 -5.14 -6.99
C PHE A 20 7.17 -6.03 -5.78
N GLY A 21 6.15 -6.80 -5.46
CA GLY A 21 6.22 -7.71 -4.34
C GLY A 21 5.84 -7.03 -3.02
N ARG A 22 6.38 -7.54 -1.95
CA ARG A 22 5.99 -7.11 -0.61
C ARG A 22 6.67 -5.82 -0.20
N GLY A 23 5.94 -4.99 0.51
CA GLY A 23 6.49 -3.76 1.03
C GLY A 23 5.72 -3.25 2.23
N GLN A 24 6.19 -2.15 2.78
CA GLN A 24 5.55 -1.51 3.92
C GLN A 24 5.28 -0.06 3.58
N VAL A 25 4.08 0.39 3.88
CA VAL A 25 3.71 1.77 3.63
C VAL A 25 4.47 2.67 4.59
N VAL A 26 5.14 3.68 4.05
CA VAL A 26 5.90 4.61 4.87
C VAL A 26 5.26 5.99 4.92
N ALA A 27 4.43 6.33 3.95
CA ALA A 27 3.74 7.61 3.97
C ALA A 27 2.51 7.54 3.08
N VAL A 28 1.50 8.30 3.43
CA VAL A 28 0.27 8.36 2.66
C VAL A 28 -0.14 9.82 2.58
N LYS A 29 -0.50 10.28 1.39
CA LYS A 29 -0.97 11.63 1.18
C LYS A 29 -2.27 11.62 0.40
N PRO A 30 -3.20 12.51 0.72
CA PRO A 30 -4.43 12.58 -0.04
C PRO A 30 -4.18 13.17 -1.41
N ALA A 31 -4.94 12.76 -2.39
CA ALA A 31 -4.83 13.27 -3.73
C ALA A 31 -6.17 13.12 -4.42
N ALA A 32 -6.81 14.20 -4.70
CA ALA A 32 -8.03 14.29 -5.52
C ALA A 32 -8.84 13.00 -5.64
N GLY A 33 -9.39 12.55 -4.55
CA GLY A 33 -10.23 11.36 -4.56
C GLY A 33 -9.47 10.05 -4.49
N ASP A 34 -8.19 10.12 -4.20
CA ASP A 34 -7.34 8.95 -4.13
C ASP A 34 -6.32 9.19 -3.03
N GLN A 35 -5.33 8.32 -2.93
CA GLN A 35 -4.21 8.49 -2.02
C GLN A 35 -2.92 8.20 -2.76
N ILE A 36 -1.90 8.99 -2.50
CA ILE A 36 -0.56 8.66 -2.95
C ILE A 36 0.08 7.87 -1.81
N VAL A 37 0.45 6.64 -2.09
CA VAL A 37 0.97 5.73 -1.09
C VAL A 37 2.44 5.47 -1.38
N GLU A 38 3.30 5.89 -0.48
CA GLU A 38 4.72 5.61 -0.61
C GLU A 38 5.02 4.33 0.13
N ILE A 39 5.62 3.39 -0.56
CA ILE A 39 5.85 2.06 -0.03
C ILE A 39 7.32 1.71 -0.19
N ASN A 40 7.90 1.21 0.89
CA ASN A 40 9.26 0.70 0.83
C ASN A 40 9.17 -0.79 0.51
N PHE A 41 9.42 -1.12 -0.73
CA PHE A 41 9.38 -2.50 -1.17
C PHE A 41 10.70 -3.20 -0.88
N GLU A 42 10.62 -4.43 -0.49
CA GLU A 42 11.82 -5.18 -0.12
C GLU A 42 12.80 -5.31 -1.27
N LYS A 43 12.30 -5.44 -2.48
CA LYS A 43 13.17 -5.67 -3.62
C LYS A 43 13.54 -4.44 -4.39
N VAL A 44 12.70 -3.44 -4.43
CA VAL A 44 12.93 -2.28 -5.29
C VAL A 44 13.03 -0.97 -4.55
N GLY A 45 12.91 -0.97 -3.22
CA GLY A 45 13.02 0.26 -2.45
C GLY A 45 11.73 1.06 -2.48
N ILE A 46 11.85 2.34 -2.23
CA ILE A 46 10.68 3.19 -2.06
C ILE A 46 10.10 3.58 -3.40
N LYS A 47 8.80 3.36 -3.56
CA LYS A 47 8.07 3.75 -4.75
C LYS A 47 6.79 4.45 -4.34
N LYS A 48 6.35 5.41 -5.14
CA LYS A 48 5.09 6.07 -4.93
C LYS A 48 4.04 5.42 -5.82
N THR A 49 2.90 5.12 -5.26
CA THR A 49 1.82 4.50 -6.00
C THR A 49 0.53 5.23 -5.70
N MET A 50 -0.46 5.03 -6.56
CA MET A 50 -1.79 5.58 -6.33
C MET A 50 -2.70 4.46 -5.86
N ALA A 51 -3.35 4.64 -4.73
CA ALA A 51 -4.09 3.56 -4.09
C ALA A 51 -5.14 2.92 -5.00
N ASN A 52 -5.83 3.73 -5.79
CA ASN A 52 -6.89 3.18 -6.63
C ASN A 52 -6.37 2.48 -7.88
N PHE A 53 -5.15 2.76 -8.28
CA PHE A 53 -4.63 2.18 -9.51
C PHE A 53 -3.59 1.10 -9.30
N ALA A 54 -2.90 1.15 -8.19
CA ALA A 54 -1.85 0.17 -7.95
C ALA A 54 -2.47 -1.17 -7.57
N PRO A 55 -1.94 -2.26 -8.08
CA PRO A 55 -2.46 -3.58 -7.72
C PRO A 55 -1.92 -4.02 -6.37
N LEU A 56 -2.39 -3.35 -5.33
CA LEU A 56 -1.93 -3.58 -3.97
C LEU A 56 -2.94 -4.40 -3.18
N THR A 57 -2.45 -5.26 -2.34
CA THR A 57 -3.26 -6.03 -1.41
C THR A 57 -2.69 -5.81 -0.02
N LYS A 58 -3.54 -5.47 0.94
CA LYS A 58 -3.08 -5.36 2.31
C LYS A 58 -2.80 -6.74 2.85
N ILE A 59 -1.68 -6.88 3.52
CA ILE A 59 -1.35 -8.13 4.20
C ILE A 59 -1.73 -7.94 5.65
N THR A 60 -2.74 -8.69 6.11
CA THR A 60 -3.12 -8.59 7.50
C THR A 60 -2.48 -9.74 8.20
N ALA A 61 -1.83 -9.41 9.21
CA ALA A 61 -1.17 -10.43 9.93
C ALA A 61 -2.11 -11.13 10.80
N GLU A 62 -2.80 -11.56 11.18
CA GLU A 62 -3.58 -12.07 11.93
C GLU A 62 -4.13 -12.81 11.92
N GLU A 63 -4.19 -12.94 12.27
CA GLU A 63 -4.62 -13.46 12.20
C GLU A 63 -4.94 -13.79 12.33
#